data_7cb795f6a84b516ab7069d2299b44e67
#
_entry.id   7cb795f6a84b516ab7069d2299b44e67
#
_cell.length_a   1.000
_cell.length_b   1.000
_cell.length_c   1.000
_cell.angle_alpha   90.00
_cell.angle_beta   90.00
_cell.angle_gamma   90.00
#
_symmetry.space_group_name_H-M   'P 1'
#
loop_
_entity.id
_entity.type
_entity.pdbx_description
1 polymer ?
#
loop_
_entity_poly.entity_id
_entity_poly.type
_entity_poly.pdbx_seq_one_letter_code
_entity_poly.pdbx_strand_id
1 'polypeptide(L)'
;MKETGDNMQGKKHVFTILLLLASALLFSGCTIVPIEEVEAQAASEVFDPVGVVDGVWASEVRPAISTNAVDLPVVLNAIETDLEAGGNEYGLFVGGAYNFMVKGSGTIEEVLTESRNGTVVVKLDGYDGPAKIIVQVGPLIRGNSTRDATGLIAFGQFKDQTEFGQVSKELNKRVAEDVIGDLDLAGLQGKQVRFDGTFSVSITNQTNIDLSEITVTPAQFDIQ
;
A
#
# COMPACT_ATOMS: atom_id res chain seq x y z
N MET A 1 -44.09 -80.83 7.02
CA MET A 1 -43.41 -79.87 6.11
C MET A 1 -43.97 -78.48 6.36
N LYS A 2 -43.39 -77.77 7.31
CA LYS A 2 -43.77 -76.40 7.63
C LYS A 2 -42.57 -75.80 8.36
N GLU A 3 -41.66 -75.12 7.72
CA GLU A 3 -40.69 -74.21 8.35
C GLU A 3 -39.86 -73.54 7.25
N THR A 4 -40.30 -72.45 6.70
CA THR A 4 -39.41 -71.53 5.93
C THR A 4 -39.96 -70.12 5.81
N GLY A 5 -41.05 -69.75 6.55
CA GLY A 5 -41.68 -68.42 6.41
C GLY A 5 -41.19 -67.29 7.33
N ASP A 6 -40.56 -67.62 8.46
CA ASP A 6 -40.35 -66.68 9.57
C ASP A 6 -39.03 -65.86 9.53
N ASN A 7 -38.05 -66.31 8.75
CA ASN A 7 -36.74 -65.72 8.74
C ASN A 7 -36.58 -64.52 7.78
N MET A 8 -37.56 -64.32 6.91
CA MET A 8 -37.48 -63.27 5.89
C MET A 8 -38.09 -61.92 6.34
N GLN A 9 -39.05 -61.96 7.27
CA GLN A 9 -39.61 -60.73 7.86
C GLN A 9 -38.68 -60.08 8.86
N GLY A 10 -37.98 -60.83 9.72
CA GLY A 10 -37.01 -60.31 10.66
C GLY A 10 -35.84 -59.58 9.95
N LYS A 11 -35.35 -60.14 8.86
CA LYS A 11 -34.28 -59.51 8.06
C LYS A 11 -34.71 -58.18 7.38
N LYS A 12 -35.96 -58.05 6.98
CA LYS A 12 -36.51 -56.81 6.41
C LYS A 12 -36.62 -55.69 7.46
N HIS A 13 -37.07 -56.04 8.67
CA HIS A 13 -37.14 -55.05 9.77
C HIS A 13 -35.77 -54.62 10.25
N VAL A 14 -34.78 -55.49 10.33
CA VAL A 14 -33.39 -55.14 10.69
C VAL A 14 -32.77 -54.24 9.60
N PHE A 15 -33.00 -54.52 8.33
CA PHE A 15 -32.51 -53.70 7.23
C PHE A 15 -33.16 -52.32 7.21
N THR A 16 -34.48 -52.22 7.47
CA THR A 16 -35.20 -50.95 7.55
C THR A 16 -34.71 -50.10 8.74
N ILE A 17 -34.45 -50.70 9.91
CA ILE A 17 -33.92 -50.00 11.08
C ILE A 17 -32.50 -49.53 10.82
N LEU A 18 -31.67 -50.34 10.16
CA LEU A 18 -30.30 -49.94 9.80
C LEU A 18 -30.29 -48.76 8.81
N LEU A 19 -31.24 -48.74 7.83
CA LEU A 19 -31.38 -47.65 6.87
C LEU A 19 -31.86 -46.36 7.55
N LEU A 20 -32.78 -46.44 8.50
CA LEU A 20 -33.24 -45.29 9.31
C LEU A 20 -32.15 -44.73 10.23
N LEU A 21 -31.32 -45.57 10.83
CA LEU A 21 -30.18 -45.14 11.62
C LEU A 21 -29.10 -44.50 10.77
N ALA A 22 -28.84 -44.97 9.55
CA ALA A 22 -27.89 -44.37 8.62
C ALA A 22 -28.37 -43.02 8.11
N SER A 23 -29.69 -42.81 7.92
CA SER A 23 -30.25 -41.52 7.51
C SER A 23 -30.19 -40.44 8.62
N ALA A 24 -30.28 -40.85 9.89
CA ALA A 24 -30.17 -39.95 11.06
C ALA A 24 -28.75 -39.36 11.23
N LEU A 25 -27.73 -40.08 10.75
CA LEU A 25 -26.32 -39.63 10.81
C LEU A 25 -25.97 -38.58 9.74
N LEU A 26 -26.84 -38.37 8.71
CA LEU A 26 -26.60 -37.42 7.65
C LEU A 26 -27.12 -35.98 7.96
N PHE A 27 -27.86 -35.80 9.06
CA PHE A 27 -28.43 -34.50 9.45
C PHE A 27 -27.67 -33.77 10.56
N SER A 28 -26.53 -34.26 11.03
CA SER A 28 -25.74 -33.61 12.09
C SER A 28 -24.65 -32.66 11.58
N GLY A 29 -24.96 -31.86 10.53
CA GLY A 29 -23.99 -30.96 9.91
C GLY A 29 -24.23 -29.46 10.11
N CYS A 30 -25.27 -29.04 10.83
CA CYS A 30 -25.48 -27.61 11.11
C CYS A 30 -24.99 -27.29 12.52
N THR A 31 -23.75 -26.78 12.59
CA THR A 31 -23.25 -26.15 13.82
C THR A 31 -23.91 -24.79 13.94
N ILE A 32 -24.82 -24.61 14.89
CA ILE A 32 -25.36 -23.30 15.25
C ILE A 32 -24.29 -22.62 16.10
N VAL A 33 -23.56 -21.65 15.51
CA VAL A 33 -22.61 -20.83 16.25
C VAL A 33 -23.41 -19.70 16.89
N PRO A 34 -23.30 -19.44 18.21
CA PRO A 34 -23.92 -18.26 18.84
C PRO A 34 -23.44 -16.96 18.17
N ILE A 35 -24.36 -15.99 18.02
CA ILE A 35 -24.04 -14.69 17.38
C ILE A 35 -22.89 -13.99 18.11
N GLU A 36 -22.81 -14.15 19.44
CA GLU A 36 -21.72 -13.60 20.27
C GLU A 36 -20.34 -14.16 19.92
N GLU A 37 -20.25 -15.45 19.54
CA GLU A 37 -18.99 -16.04 19.07
C GLU A 37 -18.61 -15.55 17.67
N VAL A 38 -19.60 -15.36 16.79
CA VAL A 38 -19.38 -14.79 15.44
C VAL A 38 -18.95 -13.33 15.54
N GLU A 39 -19.59 -12.55 16.41
CA GLU A 39 -19.21 -11.15 16.67
C GLU A 39 -17.83 -11.04 17.34
N ALA A 40 -17.50 -11.93 18.27
CA ALA A 40 -16.18 -11.98 18.90
C ALA A 40 -15.08 -12.40 17.89
N GLN A 41 -15.36 -13.35 17.00
CA GLN A 41 -14.45 -13.73 15.92
C GLN A 41 -14.29 -12.59 14.88
N ALA A 42 -15.39 -11.95 14.49
CA ALA A 42 -15.36 -10.80 13.59
C ALA A 42 -14.60 -9.60 14.21
N ALA A 43 -14.74 -9.37 15.52
CA ALA A 43 -14.00 -8.34 16.24
C ALA A 43 -12.50 -8.68 16.37
N SER A 44 -12.11 -9.95 16.42
CA SER A 44 -10.70 -10.37 16.44
C SER A 44 -10.02 -10.33 15.08
N GLU A 45 -10.78 -10.18 13.98
CA GLU A 45 -10.30 -10.05 12.60
C GLU A 45 -10.26 -8.59 12.11
N VAL A 46 -10.45 -7.61 12.99
CA VAL A 46 -10.32 -6.20 12.59
C VAL A 46 -8.86 -5.92 12.25
N PHE A 47 -8.59 -5.63 10.97
CA PHE A 47 -7.26 -5.28 10.50
C PHE A 47 -6.79 -3.98 11.16
N ASP A 48 -5.57 -3.99 11.72
CA ASP A 48 -4.94 -2.84 12.35
C ASP A 48 -3.82 -2.26 11.47
N PRO A 49 -4.12 -1.29 10.59
CA PRO A 49 -3.12 -0.66 9.74
C PRO A 49 -2.12 0.18 10.54
N VAL A 50 -2.51 0.69 11.72
CA VAL A 50 -1.65 1.50 12.59
C VAL A 50 -0.55 0.62 13.15
N GLY A 51 -0.90 -0.53 13.75
CA GLY A 51 0.08 -1.48 14.28
C GLY A 51 1.02 -2.01 13.22
N VAL A 52 0.52 -2.27 11.99
CA VAL A 52 1.38 -2.66 10.86
C VAL A 52 2.40 -1.58 10.52
N VAL A 53 1.96 -0.33 10.39
CA VAL A 53 2.84 0.78 9.99
C VAL A 53 3.80 1.14 11.12
N ASP A 54 3.37 1.17 12.38
CA ASP A 54 4.22 1.43 13.54
C ASP A 54 5.37 0.43 13.64
N GLY A 55 5.12 -0.84 13.27
CA GLY A 55 6.15 -1.88 13.27
C GLY A 55 7.26 -1.66 12.25
N VAL A 56 7.01 -0.97 11.13
CA VAL A 56 7.94 -0.91 9.99
C VAL A 56 8.37 0.51 9.59
N TRP A 57 7.61 1.56 9.92
CA TRP A 57 7.85 2.90 9.41
C TRP A 57 9.22 3.45 9.75
N ALA A 58 9.54 3.53 11.05
CA ALA A 58 10.79 4.11 11.53
C ALA A 58 11.98 3.14 11.41
N SER A 59 11.71 1.83 11.50
CA SER A 59 12.74 0.79 11.54
C SER A 59 13.17 0.30 10.16
N GLU A 60 12.27 0.33 9.17
CA GLU A 60 12.49 -0.29 7.87
C GLU A 60 12.20 0.65 6.70
N VAL A 61 10.98 1.21 6.60
CA VAL A 61 10.53 1.97 5.42
C VAL A 61 11.35 3.25 5.22
N ARG A 62 11.43 4.12 6.23
CA ARG A 62 12.23 5.35 6.14
C ARG A 62 13.71 5.08 5.88
N PRO A 63 14.39 4.18 6.64
CA PRO A 63 15.79 3.83 6.36
C PRO A 63 16.00 3.24 4.96
N ALA A 64 15.08 2.39 4.47
CA ALA A 64 15.17 1.82 3.12
C ALA A 64 15.12 2.92 2.05
N ILE A 65 14.21 3.90 2.19
CA ILE A 65 14.11 5.02 1.26
C ILE A 65 15.41 5.81 1.25
N SER A 66 15.90 6.26 2.40
CA SER A 66 17.13 7.10 2.46
C SER A 66 18.38 6.35 2.01
N THR A 67 18.49 5.04 2.32
CA THR A 67 19.67 4.24 1.96
C THR A 67 19.72 3.94 0.46
N ASN A 68 18.56 3.68 -0.17
CA ASN A 68 18.48 3.27 -1.57
C ASN A 68 18.10 4.42 -2.51
N ALA A 69 17.93 5.64 -2.00
CA ALA A 69 17.59 6.79 -2.81
C ALA A 69 18.67 7.11 -3.85
N VAL A 70 18.24 7.17 -5.11
CA VAL A 70 19.06 7.60 -6.25
C VAL A 70 18.88 9.10 -6.46
N ASP A 71 19.89 9.80 -6.95
CA ASP A 71 19.78 11.24 -7.26
C ASP A 71 18.66 11.46 -8.28
N LEU A 72 17.69 12.30 -7.93
CA LEU A 72 16.49 12.55 -8.75
C LEU A 72 16.83 13.01 -10.18
N PRO A 73 17.83 13.90 -10.43
CA PRO A 73 18.23 14.23 -11.78
C PRO A 73 18.65 13.03 -12.63
N VAL A 74 19.31 12.04 -12.02
CA VAL A 74 19.73 10.81 -12.72
C VAL A 74 18.51 10.01 -13.15
N VAL A 75 17.57 9.81 -12.22
CA VAL A 75 16.33 9.07 -12.51
C VAL A 75 15.50 9.77 -13.58
N LEU A 76 15.32 11.10 -13.47
CA LEU A 76 14.56 11.89 -14.44
C LEU A 76 15.15 11.78 -15.86
N ASN A 77 16.45 12.00 -16.01
CA ASN A 77 17.11 11.89 -17.31
C ASN A 77 16.96 10.48 -17.92
N ALA A 78 16.98 9.44 -17.10
CA ALA A 78 16.80 8.07 -17.56
C ALA A 78 15.37 7.81 -18.04
N ILE A 79 14.35 8.15 -17.24
CA ILE A 79 12.94 7.91 -17.59
C ILE A 79 12.42 8.83 -18.68
N GLU A 80 12.96 10.03 -18.85
CA GLU A 80 12.65 10.93 -19.96
C GLU A 80 13.23 10.42 -21.28
N THR A 81 14.36 9.73 -21.22
CA THR A 81 14.99 9.11 -22.39
C THR A 81 14.28 7.83 -22.80
N ASP A 82 14.05 6.93 -21.84
CA ASP A 82 13.35 5.66 -22.00
C ASP A 82 12.75 5.26 -20.65
N LEU A 83 11.43 5.39 -20.54
CA LEU A 83 10.72 5.13 -19.29
C LEU A 83 10.82 3.66 -18.86
N GLU A 84 10.78 2.72 -19.81
CA GLU A 84 10.85 1.29 -19.49
C GLU A 84 12.26 0.92 -19.00
N ALA A 85 13.27 1.37 -19.70
CA ALA A 85 14.67 1.12 -19.32
C ALA A 85 15.01 1.78 -17.97
N GLY A 86 14.72 3.09 -17.81
CA GLY A 86 14.95 3.82 -16.56
C GLY A 86 14.10 3.30 -15.40
N GLY A 87 12.85 2.91 -15.69
CA GLY A 87 11.96 2.28 -14.71
C GLY A 87 12.49 0.94 -14.19
N ASN A 88 13.02 0.11 -15.07
CA ASN A 88 13.60 -1.19 -14.71
C ASN A 88 14.96 -1.06 -13.99
N GLU A 89 15.73 0.02 -14.28
CA GLU A 89 17.05 0.24 -13.66
C GLU A 89 16.92 0.85 -12.26
N TYR A 90 16.04 1.84 -12.09
CA TYR A 90 15.98 2.66 -10.86
C TYR A 90 14.70 2.49 -10.04
N GLY A 91 13.68 1.83 -10.57
CA GLY A 91 12.37 1.70 -9.95
C GLY A 91 11.97 0.28 -9.63
N LEU A 92 10.91 0.14 -8.86
CA LEU A 92 10.21 -1.12 -8.62
C LEU A 92 8.84 -1.09 -9.30
N PHE A 93 8.56 -2.06 -10.16
CA PHE A 93 7.27 -2.16 -10.84
C PHE A 93 6.22 -2.84 -9.96
N VAL A 94 5.26 -2.07 -9.47
CA VAL A 94 4.18 -2.53 -8.60
C VAL A 94 2.86 -1.89 -9.03
N GLY A 95 1.80 -2.68 -9.13
CA GLY A 95 0.44 -2.18 -9.37
C GLY A 95 0.26 -1.42 -10.68
N GLY A 96 1.08 -1.69 -11.70
CA GLY A 96 1.03 -1.01 -12.98
C GLY A 96 1.74 0.34 -13.01
N ALA A 97 2.64 0.60 -12.06
CA ALA A 97 3.47 1.78 -11.98
C ALA A 97 4.92 1.42 -11.65
N TYR A 98 5.86 2.20 -12.15
CA TYR A 98 7.21 2.24 -11.64
C TYR A 98 7.25 3.16 -10.42
N ASN A 99 7.81 2.67 -9.32
CA ASN A 99 7.93 3.37 -8.04
C ASN A 99 9.40 3.55 -7.71
N PHE A 100 9.80 4.79 -7.44
CA PHE A 100 11.20 5.18 -7.29
C PHE A 100 11.50 5.68 -5.88
N MET A 101 12.70 5.37 -5.39
CA MET A 101 13.27 5.99 -4.19
C MET A 101 14.31 6.99 -4.63
N VAL A 102 14.13 8.27 -4.29
CA VAL A 102 14.94 9.36 -4.79
C VAL A 102 15.38 10.33 -3.71
N LYS A 103 16.47 11.01 -3.97
CA LYS A 103 16.95 12.15 -3.18
C LYS A 103 17.22 13.34 -4.08
N GLY A 104 17.06 14.53 -3.54
CA GLY A 104 17.32 15.76 -4.27
C GLY A 104 17.59 16.93 -3.34
N SER A 105 18.16 17.98 -3.91
CA SER A 105 18.28 19.30 -3.29
C SER A 105 17.88 20.38 -4.30
N GLY A 106 17.51 21.54 -3.80
CA GLY A 106 17.13 22.62 -4.66
C GLY A 106 16.54 23.81 -3.92
N THR A 107 16.12 24.82 -4.69
CA THR A 107 15.47 26.00 -4.14
C THR A 107 13.96 25.87 -4.25
N ILE A 108 13.23 26.17 -3.18
CA ILE A 108 11.76 26.23 -3.20
C ILE A 108 11.32 27.50 -3.94
N GLU A 109 10.72 27.34 -5.10
CA GLU A 109 10.23 28.46 -5.92
C GLU A 109 8.82 28.88 -5.55
N GLU A 110 7.94 27.94 -5.29
CA GLU A 110 6.53 28.18 -4.96
C GLU A 110 6.10 27.35 -3.75
N VAL A 111 5.22 27.92 -2.95
CA VAL A 111 4.55 27.25 -1.82
C VAL A 111 3.05 27.31 -2.05
N LEU A 112 2.42 26.15 -2.26
CA LEU A 112 1.02 26.00 -2.65
C LEU A 112 0.25 25.32 -1.52
N THR A 113 -0.22 26.09 -0.55
CA THR A 113 -0.87 25.60 0.67
C THR A 113 -2.34 25.98 0.78
N GLU A 114 -2.95 26.47 -0.28
CA GLU A 114 -4.39 26.82 -0.31
C GLU A 114 -5.31 25.62 -0.11
N SER A 115 -4.82 24.43 -0.44
CA SER A 115 -5.51 23.17 -0.22
C SER A 115 -4.83 22.32 0.86
N ARG A 116 -5.56 21.36 1.43
CA ARG A 116 -5.00 20.39 2.38
C ARG A 116 -3.90 19.50 1.79
N ASN A 117 -3.80 19.41 0.49
CA ASN A 117 -2.71 18.71 -0.21
C ASN A 117 -1.49 19.60 -0.42
N GLY A 118 -1.21 20.53 0.46
CA GLY A 118 -0.13 21.48 0.33
C GLY A 118 1.12 20.91 -0.32
N THR A 119 1.69 21.66 -1.24
CA THR A 119 2.89 21.27 -2.00
C THR A 119 3.87 22.43 -2.10
N VAL A 120 5.12 22.10 -2.33
CA VAL A 120 6.13 23.07 -2.76
C VAL A 120 6.67 22.68 -4.13
N VAL A 121 6.98 23.69 -4.94
CA VAL A 121 7.69 23.51 -6.21
C VAL A 121 9.16 23.74 -5.95
N VAL A 122 9.99 22.79 -6.36
CA VAL A 122 11.43 22.84 -6.15
C VAL A 122 12.14 22.96 -7.49
N LYS A 123 12.95 24.01 -7.63
CA LYS A 123 13.96 24.07 -8.69
C LYS A 123 15.10 23.17 -8.30
N LEU A 124 15.14 22.00 -8.92
CA LEU A 124 16.06 20.93 -8.56
C LEU A 124 17.49 21.26 -9.01
N ASP A 125 18.45 21.10 -8.11
CA ASP A 125 19.87 21.27 -8.45
C ASP A 125 20.33 20.15 -9.41
N GLY A 126 21.07 20.54 -10.46
CA GLY A 126 21.60 19.58 -11.43
C GLY A 126 20.57 19.01 -12.41
N TYR A 127 19.39 19.64 -12.53
CA TYR A 127 18.36 19.26 -13.48
C TYR A 127 17.84 20.47 -14.24
N ASP A 128 17.99 20.45 -15.57
CA ASP A 128 17.51 21.47 -16.49
C ASP A 128 16.42 20.94 -17.45
N GLY A 129 15.86 19.75 -17.15
CA GLY A 129 14.81 19.13 -17.95
C GLY A 129 13.43 19.80 -17.76
N PRO A 130 12.41 19.33 -18.49
CA PRO A 130 11.10 19.97 -18.54
C PRO A 130 10.20 19.66 -17.33
N ALA A 131 10.53 18.66 -16.51
CA ALA A 131 9.67 18.24 -15.44
C ALA A 131 9.62 19.24 -14.27
N LYS A 132 8.42 19.64 -13.87
CA LYS A 132 8.18 20.40 -12.64
C LYS A 132 8.26 19.46 -11.43
N ILE A 133 9.14 19.75 -10.49
CA ILE A 133 9.32 18.93 -9.30
C ILE A 133 8.45 19.47 -8.17
N ILE A 134 7.54 18.65 -7.72
CA ILE A 134 6.57 18.96 -6.67
C ILE A 134 6.84 18.06 -5.48
N VAL A 135 7.00 18.62 -4.28
CA VAL A 135 7.11 17.85 -3.05
C VAL A 135 5.86 18.09 -2.20
N GLN A 136 5.24 17.01 -1.72
CA GLN A 136 4.07 17.08 -0.86
C GLN A 136 4.47 17.52 0.55
N VAL A 137 3.86 18.59 1.06
CA VAL A 137 4.14 19.16 2.39
C VAL A 137 2.87 19.48 3.18
N GLY A 138 1.71 19.11 2.67
CA GLY A 138 0.44 19.37 3.34
C GLY A 138 0.08 18.31 4.39
N PRO A 139 -0.93 18.59 5.22
CA PRO A 139 -1.43 17.61 6.19
C PRO A 139 -2.12 16.40 5.54
N LEU A 140 -2.41 16.48 4.24
CA LEU A 140 -2.96 15.38 3.46
C LEU A 140 -1.96 14.96 2.38
N ILE A 141 -1.23 13.91 2.63
CA ILE A 141 -0.33 13.25 1.68
C ILE A 141 -1.14 12.23 0.86
N ARG A 142 -0.83 12.12 -0.43
CA ARG A 142 -1.52 11.23 -1.37
C ARG A 142 -0.55 10.31 -2.12
N GLY A 143 -1.11 9.22 -2.62
CA GLY A 143 -0.38 8.24 -3.43
C GLY A 143 -0.02 6.98 -2.66
N ASN A 144 0.61 6.05 -3.36
CA ASN A 144 1.02 4.75 -2.84
C ASN A 144 2.54 4.54 -2.92
N SER A 145 3.28 5.53 -3.43
CA SER A 145 4.72 5.38 -3.70
C SER A 145 5.53 5.01 -2.45
N THR A 146 5.19 5.57 -1.29
CA THR A 146 5.87 5.25 -0.02
C THR A 146 5.73 3.78 0.37
N ARG A 147 4.57 3.16 0.08
CA ARG A 147 4.33 1.73 0.29
C ARG A 147 5.06 0.89 -0.75
N ASP A 148 4.93 1.30 -2.04
CA ASP A 148 5.27 0.43 -3.17
C ASP A 148 6.75 0.50 -3.57
N ALA A 149 7.44 1.63 -3.33
CA ALA A 149 8.81 1.83 -3.77
C ALA A 149 9.84 0.96 -3.03
N THR A 150 9.59 0.63 -1.77
CA THR A 150 10.55 -0.14 -0.97
C THR A 150 10.50 -1.65 -1.20
N GLY A 151 9.36 -2.17 -1.71
CA GLY A 151 9.12 -3.61 -1.84
C GLY A 151 8.94 -4.36 -0.51
N LEU A 152 9.01 -3.67 0.63
CA LEU A 152 8.86 -4.27 1.97
C LEU A 152 7.41 -4.66 2.28
N ILE A 153 6.46 -3.94 1.69
CA ILE A 153 5.03 -4.13 1.92
C ILE A 153 4.39 -4.64 0.63
N ALA A 154 4.15 -5.95 0.56
CA ALA A 154 3.59 -6.61 -0.61
C ALA A 154 2.10 -6.93 -0.43
N PHE A 155 1.31 -6.84 -1.50
CA PHE A 155 -0.13 -7.13 -1.49
C PHE A 155 -0.48 -8.49 -0.86
N GLY A 156 0.34 -9.53 -1.11
CA GLY A 156 0.13 -10.87 -0.58
C GLY A 156 0.20 -11.02 0.95
N GLN A 157 0.59 -9.96 1.68
CA GLN A 157 0.59 -9.92 3.15
C GLN A 157 -0.80 -9.54 3.71
N PHE A 158 -1.76 -9.14 2.87
CA PHE A 158 -3.05 -8.60 3.23
C PHE A 158 -4.20 -9.43 2.63
N LYS A 159 -5.35 -9.36 3.27
CA LYS A 159 -6.54 -10.10 2.84
C LYS A 159 -7.10 -9.58 1.51
N ASP A 160 -7.08 -8.28 1.32
CA ASP A 160 -7.67 -7.62 0.15
C ASP A 160 -7.07 -6.24 -0.13
N GLN A 161 -7.56 -5.59 -1.21
CA GLN A 161 -7.15 -4.25 -1.61
C GLN A 161 -7.52 -3.16 -0.58
N THR A 162 -8.51 -3.40 0.26
CA THR A 162 -8.95 -2.44 1.27
C THR A 162 -7.91 -2.34 2.37
N GLU A 163 -7.48 -3.48 2.93
CA GLU A 163 -6.42 -3.54 3.94
C GLU A 163 -5.10 -2.96 3.38
N PHE A 164 -4.72 -3.37 2.18
CA PHE A 164 -3.53 -2.86 1.50
C PHE A 164 -3.59 -1.34 1.26
N GLY A 165 -4.78 -0.81 0.93
CA GLY A 165 -5.02 0.63 0.80
C GLY A 165 -5.00 1.38 2.13
N GLN A 166 -5.44 0.75 3.22
CA GLN A 166 -5.38 1.35 4.57
C GLN A 166 -3.93 1.53 5.04
N VAL A 167 -3.04 0.60 4.72
CA VAL A 167 -1.61 0.75 5.00
C VAL A 167 -1.00 1.95 4.27
N SER A 168 -1.36 2.20 2.99
CA SER A 168 -0.91 3.41 2.29
C SER A 168 -1.39 4.68 2.97
N LYS A 169 -2.65 4.71 3.42
CA LYS A 169 -3.20 5.88 4.12
C LYS A 169 -2.47 6.14 5.43
N GLU A 170 -2.14 5.08 6.18
CA GLU A 170 -1.42 5.23 7.45
C GLU A 170 0.04 5.64 7.22
N LEU A 171 0.74 5.09 6.22
CA LEU A 171 2.07 5.55 5.82
C LEU A 171 2.07 7.04 5.44
N ASN A 172 1.10 7.46 4.64
CA ASN A 172 0.94 8.87 4.26
C ASN A 172 0.67 9.78 5.47
N LYS A 173 -0.06 9.27 6.47
CA LYS A 173 -0.25 9.98 7.74
C LYS A 173 1.06 10.11 8.50
N ARG A 174 1.88 9.05 8.58
CA ARG A 174 3.22 9.13 9.18
C ARG A 174 4.13 10.13 8.46
N VAL A 175 4.07 10.21 7.13
CA VAL A 175 4.79 11.26 6.39
C VAL A 175 4.35 12.65 6.85
N ALA A 176 3.03 12.89 6.94
CA ALA A 176 2.51 14.18 7.36
C ALA A 176 2.90 14.53 8.81
N GLU A 177 2.89 13.55 9.73
CA GLU A 177 3.17 13.75 11.16
C GLU A 177 4.67 13.82 11.46
N ASP A 178 5.45 12.85 10.95
CA ASP A 178 6.84 12.64 11.38
C ASP A 178 7.87 13.34 10.48
N VAL A 179 7.50 13.66 9.21
CA VAL A 179 8.41 14.29 8.24
C VAL A 179 8.09 15.77 8.07
N ILE A 180 6.82 16.11 7.91
CA ILE A 180 6.39 17.49 7.73
C ILE A 180 6.11 18.14 9.08
N GLY A 181 5.34 17.45 9.97
CA GLY A 181 5.09 17.91 11.34
C GLY A 181 4.63 19.36 11.41
N ASP A 182 5.31 20.11 12.28
CA ASP A 182 5.03 21.54 12.55
C ASP A 182 5.87 22.48 11.67
N LEU A 183 6.28 22.07 10.47
CA LEU A 183 7.08 22.90 9.57
C LEU A 183 6.32 24.19 9.22
N ASP A 184 6.95 25.33 9.42
CA ASP A 184 6.41 26.63 9.00
C ASP A 184 6.49 26.77 7.48
N LEU A 185 5.41 26.41 6.81
CA LEU A 185 5.31 26.45 5.34
C LEU A 185 5.32 27.87 4.77
N ALA A 186 4.88 28.87 5.53
CA ALA A 186 4.77 30.25 5.01
C ALA A 186 6.12 30.87 4.68
N GLY A 187 7.19 30.47 5.36
CA GLY A 187 8.53 30.99 5.17
C GLY A 187 9.44 30.20 4.26
N LEU A 188 8.92 29.20 3.53
CA LEU A 188 9.74 28.28 2.75
C LEU A 188 10.18 28.82 1.38
N GLN A 189 9.43 29.74 0.78
CA GLN A 189 9.78 30.27 -0.55
C GLN A 189 11.19 30.91 -0.56
N GLY A 190 12.01 30.52 -1.52
CA GLY A 190 13.40 30.95 -1.64
C GLY A 190 14.39 30.20 -0.74
N LYS A 191 13.93 29.30 0.12
CA LYS A 191 14.83 28.48 0.93
C LYS A 191 15.42 27.33 0.13
N GLN A 192 16.63 26.92 0.52
CA GLN A 192 17.22 25.67 0.06
C GLN A 192 16.60 24.51 0.82
N VAL A 193 16.31 23.43 0.11
CA VAL A 193 15.78 22.20 0.68
C VAL A 193 16.59 21.01 0.21
N ARG A 194 16.69 20.00 1.09
CA ARG A 194 17.13 18.65 0.76
C ARG A 194 16.01 17.68 1.15
N PHE A 195 15.76 16.72 0.30
CA PHE A 195 14.75 15.70 0.57
C PHE A 195 15.20 14.33 0.09
N ASP A 196 14.75 13.30 0.81
CA ASP A 196 14.68 11.92 0.35
C ASP A 196 13.20 11.54 0.29
N GLY A 197 12.78 10.78 -0.71
CA GLY A 197 11.36 10.45 -0.86
C GLY A 197 11.09 9.45 -1.97
N THR A 198 9.83 9.35 -2.32
CA THR A 198 9.35 8.42 -3.33
C THR A 198 8.40 9.08 -4.31
N PHE A 199 8.38 8.60 -5.55
CA PHE A 199 7.36 8.95 -6.52
C PHE A 199 6.98 7.76 -7.38
N SER A 200 5.88 7.86 -8.11
CA SER A 200 5.40 6.80 -9.00
C SER A 200 5.08 7.36 -10.37
N VAL A 201 5.39 6.58 -11.41
CA VAL A 201 4.94 6.81 -12.78
C VAL A 201 4.05 5.65 -13.19
N SER A 202 2.74 5.91 -13.33
CA SER A 202 1.78 4.91 -13.78
C SER A 202 1.88 4.72 -15.29
N ILE A 203 1.91 3.46 -15.74
CA ILE A 203 1.93 3.12 -17.17
C ILE A 203 0.70 2.32 -17.60
N THR A 204 -0.17 1.94 -16.65
CA THR A 204 -1.35 1.14 -16.95
C THR A 204 -2.43 1.99 -17.59
N ASN A 205 -2.94 1.52 -18.75
CA ASN A 205 -4.02 2.16 -19.51
C ASN A 205 -3.69 3.58 -20.02
N GLN A 206 -2.42 3.95 -20.12
CA GLN A 206 -1.99 5.24 -20.64
C GLN A 206 -1.36 5.08 -22.03
N THR A 207 -1.87 5.82 -22.99
CA THR A 207 -1.30 5.89 -24.36
C THR A 207 -0.14 6.89 -24.41
N ASN A 208 -0.22 7.94 -23.58
CA ASN A 208 0.82 8.95 -23.42
C ASN A 208 1.08 9.11 -21.92
N ILE A 209 2.32 8.91 -21.50
CA ILE A 209 2.72 9.09 -20.12
C ILE A 209 3.22 10.51 -19.98
N ASP A 210 2.62 11.25 -19.05
CA ASP A 210 3.00 12.63 -18.77
C ASP A 210 4.06 12.66 -17.67
N LEU A 211 5.26 13.11 -18.01
CA LEU A 211 6.36 13.34 -17.09
C LEU A 211 6.59 14.83 -16.80
N SER A 212 5.69 15.72 -17.24
CA SER A 212 5.83 17.16 -17.04
C SER A 212 5.75 17.58 -15.57
N GLU A 213 5.15 16.78 -14.70
CA GLU A 213 5.07 17.01 -13.26
C GLU A 213 5.45 15.73 -12.49
N ILE A 214 6.45 15.82 -11.64
CA ILE A 214 6.89 14.73 -10.75
C ILE A 214 6.55 15.11 -9.34
N THR A 215 5.64 14.35 -8.73
CA THR A 215 5.19 14.55 -7.35
C THR A 215 5.89 13.59 -6.40
N VAL A 216 6.76 14.12 -5.56
CA VAL A 216 7.52 13.37 -4.55
C VAL A 216 6.79 13.39 -3.21
N THR A 217 6.66 12.21 -2.61
CA THR A 217 6.26 12.03 -1.20
C THR A 217 7.52 11.93 -0.37
N PRO A 218 7.81 12.89 0.53
CA PRO A 218 9.07 12.90 1.26
C PRO A 218 9.07 11.89 2.42
N ALA A 219 10.19 11.22 2.61
CA ALA A 219 10.52 10.45 3.81
C ALA A 219 11.48 11.23 4.73
N GLN A 220 12.15 12.23 4.15
CA GLN A 220 12.96 13.24 4.84
C GLN A 220 12.80 14.57 4.10
N PHE A 221 12.73 15.69 4.84
CA PHE A 221 12.60 17.04 4.28
C PHE A 221 13.29 18.05 5.17
N ASP A 222 14.44 18.56 4.75
CA ASP A 222 15.31 19.43 5.55
C ASP A 222 15.46 20.79 4.88
N ILE A 223 15.14 21.86 5.60
CA ILE A 223 15.41 23.24 5.19
C ILE A 223 16.84 23.61 5.62
N GLN A 224 17.59 24.19 4.68
CA GLN A 224 18.98 24.61 4.89
C GLN A 224 19.11 26.13 5.07
#